data_f58c6a666b28da3aa1a0064bc767a485
#
_entry.id   f58c6a666b28da3aa1a0064bc767a485
#
_cell.length_a   1.000
_cell.length_b   1.000
_cell.length_c   1.000
_cell.angle_alpha   90.00
_cell.angle_beta   90.00
_cell.angle_gamma   90.00
#
_symmetry.space_group_name_H-M   'P 1'
#
loop_
_entity.id
_entity.type
_entity.pdbx_description
1 polymer ?
#
loop_
_entity_poly.entity_id
_entity_poly.type
_entity_poly.pdbx_seq_one_letter_code
_entity_poly.pdbx_strand_id
1 'polypeptide(L)'
;TADVAVIPQYCEDFYAVPQHDAALEAQFAGRFNVVFTGTFTPAQSLDMVIRAVLDARAAGAEHLHLLLVGDGMSREALQKQVADLRAEDAVTFYGSVPATDVPKFTALADALLISLSDSPDLGLTVPGKLASYMAAAKPVLAAMNGAGYAAVKESGGGLVSPACDRRALADNMLALYRMSNDERAVLGQKAYAYYAAHYRRAELLKRLEEFTVEGK
;
A
#
# COMPACT_ATOMS: atom_id res chain seq x y z
N THR A 1 -5.98 5.21 37.86
CA THR A 1 -6.04 4.77 36.47
C THR A 1 -4.73 5.20 35.84
N ALA A 2 -3.98 4.25 35.30
CA ALA A 2 -2.74 4.60 34.56
C ALA A 2 -3.13 5.34 33.29
N ASP A 3 -2.41 6.42 32.99
CA ASP A 3 -2.55 7.13 31.72
C ASP A 3 -1.95 6.27 30.59
N VAL A 4 -2.72 6.05 29.55
CA VAL A 4 -2.28 5.26 28.39
C VAL A 4 -2.27 6.15 27.15
N ALA A 5 -1.11 6.27 26.51
CA ALA A 5 -0.98 6.94 25.24
C ALA A 5 -0.73 5.92 24.11
N VAL A 6 -1.43 6.06 22.99
CA VAL A 6 -1.14 5.28 21.79
C VAL A 6 -0.24 6.10 20.87
N ILE A 7 0.95 5.57 20.60
CA ILE A 7 1.89 6.15 19.67
C ILE A 7 2.00 5.20 18.48
N PRO A 8 1.44 5.56 17.30
CA PRO A 8 1.50 4.70 16.13
C PRO A 8 2.94 4.56 15.61
N GLN A 9 3.17 3.53 14.82
CA GLN A 9 4.47 3.37 14.15
C GLN A 9 4.66 4.47 13.11
N TYR A 10 5.80 5.18 13.19
CA TYR A 10 6.24 6.11 12.14
C TYR A 10 6.97 5.37 11.01
N CYS A 11 7.20 6.05 9.90
CA CYS A 11 8.17 5.61 8.90
C CYS A 11 9.39 6.54 8.86
N GLU A 12 10.47 6.06 8.25
CA GLU A 12 11.67 6.85 8.06
C GLU A 12 11.41 7.98 7.05
N ASP A 13 12.05 9.13 7.25
CA ASP A 13 11.78 10.36 6.49
C ASP A 13 12.05 10.23 4.98
N PHE A 14 12.94 9.30 4.59
CA PHE A 14 13.25 9.09 3.17
C PHE A 14 12.05 8.54 2.36
N TYR A 15 11.03 7.95 2.99
CA TYR A 15 9.82 7.52 2.30
C TYR A 15 8.97 8.69 1.79
N ALA A 16 9.11 9.88 2.38
CA ALA A 16 8.43 11.09 1.93
C ALA A 16 9.16 11.81 0.78
N VAL A 17 10.34 11.32 0.38
CA VAL A 17 11.14 11.90 -0.69
C VAL A 17 11.07 10.97 -1.91
N PRO A 18 10.31 11.33 -2.96
CA PRO A 18 10.23 10.51 -4.17
C PRO A 18 11.62 10.40 -4.82
N GLN A 19 11.96 9.20 -5.25
CA GLN A 19 13.19 8.93 -5.99
C GLN A 19 12.83 8.47 -7.40
N HIS A 20 13.37 9.16 -8.41
CA HIS A 20 13.13 8.83 -9.80
C HIS A 20 14.28 7.98 -10.34
N ASP A 21 13.93 6.87 -10.98
CA ASP A 21 14.87 5.98 -11.68
C ASP A 21 14.35 5.79 -13.11
N ALA A 22 15.00 6.47 -14.06
CA ALA A 22 14.54 6.50 -15.45
C ALA A 22 14.50 5.11 -16.11
N ALA A 23 15.41 4.21 -15.74
CA ALA A 23 15.42 2.85 -16.27
C ALA A 23 14.24 2.04 -15.73
N LEU A 24 13.95 2.16 -14.43
CA LEU A 24 12.83 1.52 -13.79
C LEU A 24 11.50 2.08 -14.33
N GLU A 25 11.39 3.40 -14.46
CA GLU A 25 10.19 4.05 -15.01
C GLU A 25 9.94 3.62 -16.46
N ALA A 26 10.98 3.53 -17.29
CA ALA A 26 10.87 3.04 -18.67
C ALA A 26 10.41 1.58 -18.75
N GLN A 27 10.86 0.72 -17.82
CA GLN A 27 10.45 -0.68 -17.77
C GLN A 27 8.94 -0.86 -17.54
N PHE A 28 8.34 0.03 -16.76
CA PHE A 28 6.91 -0.03 -16.39
C PHE A 28 6.05 1.04 -17.06
N ALA A 29 6.59 1.76 -18.04
CA ALA A 29 5.87 2.79 -18.79
C ALA A 29 4.66 2.23 -19.55
N GLY A 30 3.61 3.06 -19.69
CA GLY A 30 2.39 2.69 -20.38
C GLY A 30 1.45 1.74 -19.61
N ARG A 31 1.81 1.41 -18.36
CA ARG A 31 0.99 0.59 -17.46
C ARG A 31 0.38 1.46 -16.38
N PHE A 32 -0.72 1.00 -15.81
CA PHE A 32 -1.25 1.52 -14.55
C PHE A 32 -0.70 0.66 -13.41
N ASN A 33 0.30 1.16 -12.72
CA ASN A 33 1.08 0.39 -11.77
C ASN A 33 0.47 0.44 -10.36
N VAL A 34 -0.12 -0.66 -9.93
CA VAL A 34 -0.47 -0.92 -8.54
C VAL A 34 0.73 -1.61 -7.89
N VAL A 35 1.36 -0.95 -6.92
CA VAL A 35 2.60 -1.42 -6.31
C VAL A 35 2.38 -1.90 -4.89
N PHE A 36 2.85 -3.11 -4.61
CA PHE A 36 2.98 -3.66 -3.27
C PHE A 36 4.47 -3.79 -2.91
N THR A 37 4.85 -3.34 -1.72
CA THR A 37 6.21 -3.54 -1.20
C THR A 37 6.17 -4.28 0.13
N GLY A 38 7.02 -5.28 0.32
CA GLY A 38 7.18 -5.97 1.60
C GLY A 38 7.24 -7.48 1.50
N THR A 39 7.07 -8.15 2.65
CA THR A 39 7.20 -9.61 2.74
C THR A 39 5.94 -10.31 2.21
N PHE A 40 6.11 -11.35 1.39
CA PHE A 40 5.02 -12.17 0.86
C PHE A 40 4.69 -13.28 1.86
N THR A 41 3.66 -13.05 2.67
CA THR A 41 3.15 -14.02 3.65
C THR A 41 1.66 -14.27 3.42
N PRO A 42 1.10 -15.37 3.94
CA PRO A 42 -0.35 -15.62 3.87
C PRO A 42 -1.18 -14.48 4.44
N ALA A 43 -0.67 -13.77 5.45
CA ALA A 43 -1.34 -12.62 6.05
C ALA A 43 -1.58 -11.45 5.07
N GLN A 44 -0.89 -11.41 3.93
CA GLN A 44 -1.07 -10.38 2.90
C GLN A 44 -2.14 -10.73 1.86
N SER A 45 -2.66 -11.95 1.83
CA SER A 45 -3.68 -12.42 0.86
C SER A 45 -3.40 -12.01 -0.60
N LEU A 46 -2.12 -12.07 -1.02
CA LEU A 46 -1.71 -11.65 -2.37
C LEU A 46 -2.29 -12.56 -3.47
N ASP A 47 -2.64 -13.80 -3.15
CA ASP A 47 -3.36 -14.72 -4.02
C ASP A 47 -4.72 -14.18 -4.43
N MET A 48 -5.46 -13.58 -3.50
CA MET A 48 -6.72 -12.89 -3.75
C MET A 48 -6.49 -11.63 -4.58
N VAL A 49 -5.44 -10.85 -4.28
CA VAL A 49 -5.08 -9.63 -5.02
C VAL A 49 -4.80 -9.92 -6.49
N ILE A 50 -4.03 -10.97 -6.81
CA ILE A 50 -3.76 -11.38 -8.20
C ILE A 50 -5.07 -11.64 -8.97
N ARG A 51 -6.03 -12.32 -8.35
CA ARG A 51 -7.34 -12.56 -8.96
C ARG A 51 -8.16 -11.27 -9.12
N ALA A 52 -8.09 -10.34 -8.16
CA ALA A 52 -8.77 -9.03 -8.26
C ALA A 52 -8.20 -8.19 -9.42
N VAL A 53 -6.90 -8.24 -9.65
CA VAL A 53 -6.25 -7.59 -10.81
C VAL A 53 -6.82 -8.11 -12.13
N LEU A 54 -6.97 -9.43 -12.27
CA LEU A 54 -7.53 -10.04 -13.47
C LEU A 54 -9.01 -9.67 -13.67
N ASP A 55 -9.79 -9.63 -12.59
CA ASP A 55 -11.20 -9.18 -12.65
C ASP A 55 -11.29 -7.72 -13.09
N ALA A 56 -10.45 -6.83 -12.55
CA ALA A 56 -10.43 -5.42 -12.95
C ALA A 56 -10.00 -5.24 -14.40
N ARG A 57 -9.02 -6.02 -14.88
CA ARG A 57 -8.63 -6.02 -16.31
C ARG A 57 -9.75 -6.49 -17.21
N ALA A 58 -10.44 -7.56 -16.85
CA ALA A 58 -11.61 -8.07 -17.58
C ALA A 58 -12.78 -7.05 -17.61
N ALA A 59 -12.88 -6.18 -16.59
CA ALA A 59 -13.85 -5.09 -16.50
C ALA A 59 -13.43 -3.79 -17.22
N GLY A 60 -12.28 -3.79 -17.92
CA GLY A 60 -11.81 -2.69 -18.78
C GLY A 60 -10.57 -1.93 -18.28
N ALA A 61 -9.90 -2.39 -17.22
CA ALA A 61 -8.60 -1.85 -16.81
C ALA A 61 -7.44 -2.58 -17.50
N GLU A 62 -7.41 -2.57 -18.84
CA GLU A 62 -6.53 -3.41 -19.68
C GLU A 62 -5.04 -3.25 -19.35
N HIS A 63 -4.58 -2.04 -19.01
CA HIS A 63 -3.19 -1.74 -18.69
C HIS A 63 -2.87 -1.81 -17.20
N LEU A 64 -3.83 -2.26 -16.35
CA LEU A 64 -3.59 -2.44 -14.93
C LEU A 64 -2.54 -3.52 -14.71
N HIS A 65 -1.55 -3.19 -13.91
CA HIS A 65 -0.39 -4.03 -13.66
C HIS A 65 -0.08 -4.06 -12.15
N LEU A 66 0.13 -5.25 -11.61
CA LEU A 66 0.55 -5.45 -10.23
C LEU A 66 2.05 -5.67 -10.16
N LEU A 67 2.74 -4.75 -9.51
CA LEU A 67 4.17 -4.86 -9.25
C LEU A 67 4.40 -5.28 -7.80
N LEU A 68 4.92 -6.49 -7.60
CA LEU A 68 5.23 -7.08 -6.31
C LEU A 68 6.72 -6.92 -6.02
N VAL A 69 7.07 -6.01 -5.09
CA VAL A 69 8.44 -5.73 -4.67
C VAL A 69 8.67 -6.33 -3.29
N GLY A 70 9.54 -7.30 -3.21
CA GLY A 70 9.82 -8.04 -1.99
C GLY A 70 10.03 -9.53 -2.23
N ASP A 71 9.97 -10.28 -1.13
CA ASP A 71 10.11 -11.72 -1.13
C ASP A 71 9.37 -12.32 0.08
N GLY A 72 9.29 -13.63 0.17
CA GLY A 72 8.71 -14.31 1.32
C GLY A 72 8.21 -15.71 1.01
N MET A 73 7.75 -16.38 2.04
CA MET A 73 7.37 -17.80 1.99
C MET A 73 6.24 -18.11 0.99
N SER A 74 5.43 -17.11 0.62
CA SER A 74 4.35 -17.31 -0.35
C SER A 74 4.77 -17.13 -1.81
N ARG A 75 6.03 -16.72 -2.09
CA ARG A 75 6.48 -16.34 -3.44
C ARG A 75 6.27 -17.44 -4.48
N GLU A 76 6.73 -18.65 -4.21
CA GLU A 76 6.64 -19.77 -5.15
C GLU A 76 5.17 -20.12 -5.48
N ALA A 77 4.31 -20.14 -4.45
CA ALA A 77 2.89 -20.41 -4.63
C ALA A 77 2.21 -19.30 -5.46
N LEU A 78 2.57 -18.03 -5.24
CA LEU A 78 2.05 -16.91 -6.01
C LEU A 78 2.54 -16.92 -7.46
N GLN A 79 3.81 -17.25 -7.71
CA GLN A 79 4.36 -17.40 -9.05
C GLN A 79 3.68 -18.54 -9.82
N LYS A 80 3.47 -19.69 -9.15
CA LYS A 80 2.70 -20.79 -9.72
C LYS A 80 1.28 -20.35 -10.07
N GLN A 81 0.60 -19.62 -9.18
CA GLN A 81 -0.73 -19.11 -9.45
C GLN A 81 -0.76 -18.18 -10.68
N VAL A 82 0.22 -17.29 -10.82
CA VAL A 82 0.31 -16.38 -11.99
C VAL A 82 0.47 -17.19 -13.27
N ALA A 83 1.34 -18.21 -13.27
CA ALA A 83 1.51 -19.10 -14.43
C ALA A 83 0.24 -19.92 -14.75
N ASP A 84 -0.39 -20.50 -13.73
CA ASP A 84 -1.64 -21.27 -13.91
C ASP A 84 -2.78 -20.40 -14.50
N LEU A 85 -2.81 -19.11 -14.15
CA LEU A 85 -3.78 -18.13 -14.63
C LEU A 85 -3.34 -17.43 -15.93
N ARG A 86 -2.11 -17.66 -16.42
CA ARG A 86 -1.51 -16.99 -17.59
C ARG A 86 -1.54 -15.47 -17.43
N ALA A 87 -1.11 -14.99 -16.26
CA ALA A 87 -1.20 -13.60 -15.85
C ALA A 87 0.16 -12.88 -15.80
N GLU A 88 1.19 -13.40 -16.48
CA GLU A 88 2.56 -12.87 -16.46
C GLU A 88 2.65 -11.45 -17.03
N ASP A 89 1.73 -11.08 -17.91
CA ASP A 89 1.63 -9.73 -18.45
C ASP A 89 0.98 -8.72 -17.46
N ALA A 90 0.22 -9.23 -16.49
CA ALA A 90 -0.49 -8.44 -15.47
C ALA A 90 0.25 -8.35 -14.13
N VAL A 91 1.19 -9.26 -13.85
CA VAL A 91 1.87 -9.35 -12.55
C VAL A 91 3.37 -9.53 -12.71
N THR A 92 4.14 -8.65 -12.07
CA THR A 92 5.61 -8.77 -12.03
C THR A 92 6.10 -8.96 -10.59
N PHE A 93 6.94 -9.97 -10.37
CA PHE A 93 7.70 -10.18 -9.14
C PHE A 93 9.09 -9.57 -9.32
N TYR A 94 9.32 -8.39 -8.74
CA TYR A 94 10.61 -7.70 -8.90
C TYR A 94 11.72 -8.31 -8.03
N GLY A 95 11.36 -8.78 -6.85
CA GLY A 95 12.32 -9.26 -5.85
C GLY A 95 12.54 -8.28 -4.71
N SER A 96 13.39 -8.67 -3.76
CA SER A 96 13.74 -7.84 -2.60
C SER A 96 14.67 -6.70 -2.99
N VAL A 97 14.45 -5.54 -2.39
CA VAL A 97 15.29 -4.35 -2.53
C VAL A 97 15.62 -3.77 -1.14
N PRO A 98 16.72 -3.03 -0.99
CA PRO A 98 16.98 -2.26 0.22
C PRO A 98 15.83 -1.29 0.52
N ALA A 99 15.54 -1.03 1.80
CA ALA A 99 14.46 -0.12 2.19
C ALA A 99 14.62 1.29 1.59
N THR A 100 15.87 1.74 1.43
CA THR A 100 16.23 3.02 0.82
C THR A 100 15.90 3.11 -0.68
N ASP A 101 15.70 1.98 -1.35
CA ASP A 101 15.33 1.94 -2.77
C ASP A 101 13.81 1.84 -2.99
N VAL A 102 13.04 1.53 -1.93
CA VAL A 102 11.57 1.47 -2.01
C VAL A 102 10.95 2.77 -2.56
N PRO A 103 11.45 3.99 -2.24
CA PRO A 103 10.94 5.22 -2.82
C PRO A 103 10.95 5.29 -4.35
N LYS A 104 11.84 4.56 -5.04
CA LYS A 104 11.84 4.45 -6.51
C LYS A 104 10.57 3.75 -7.03
N PHE A 105 10.13 2.72 -6.31
CA PHE A 105 8.92 1.96 -6.66
C PHE A 105 7.64 2.69 -6.27
N THR A 106 7.63 3.39 -5.13
CA THR A 106 6.47 4.20 -4.75
C THR A 106 6.32 5.41 -5.67
N ALA A 107 7.41 6.00 -6.18
CA ALA A 107 7.37 7.11 -7.11
C ALA A 107 6.68 6.75 -8.45
N LEU A 108 6.97 5.56 -9.01
CA LEU A 108 6.36 5.09 -10.26
C LEU A 108 4.93 4.56 -10.11
N ALA A 109 4.46 4.37 -8.86
CA ALA A 109 3.14 3.82 -8.61
C ALA A 109 2.01 4.80 -8.98
N ASP A 110 0.93 4.29 -9.59
CA ASP A 110 -0.35 4.98 -9.70
C ASP A 110 -1.19 4.78 -8.44
N ALA A 111 -1.03 3.65 -7.76
CA ALA A 111 -1.59 3.37 -6.44
C ALA A 111 -0.69 2.43 -5.64
N LEU A 112 -0.70 2.56 -4.31
CA LEU A 112 0.05 1.72 -3.38
C LEU A 112 -0.90 0.76 -2.67
N LEU A 113 -0.63 -0.54 -2.74
CA LEU A 113 -1.53 -1.59 -2.25
C LEU A 113 -1.14 -2.06 -0.86
N ILE A 114 -2.11 -2.06 0.04
CA ILE A 114 -2.07 -2.80 1.31
C ILE A 114 -3.17 -3.85 1.28
N SER A 115 -2.81 -5.10 1.48
CA SER A 115 -3.77 -6.19 1.62
C SER A 115 -3.45 -7.00 2.87
N LEU A 116 -4.48 -7.37 3.63
CA LEU A 116 -4.39 -8.24 4.80
C LEU A 116 -5.52 -9.27 4.74
N SER A 117 -5.23 -10.47 5.25
CA SER A 117 -6.24 -11.51 5.44
C SER A 117 -7.26 -11.10 6.52
N ASP A 118 -8.42 -11.74 6.47
CA ASP A 118 -9.45 -11.54 7.48
C ASP A 118 -9.08 -12.27 8.77
N SER A 119 -8.43 -11.53 9.68
CA SER A 119 -8.04 -12.01 11.00
C SER A 119 -8.34 -10.93 12.04
N PRO A 120 -8.99 -11.28 13.18
CA PRO A 120 -9.25 -10.33 14.24
C PRO A 120 -7.99 -9.61 14.72
N ASP A 121 -6.87 -10.33 14.86
CA ASP A 121 -5.61 -9.75 15.34
C ASP A 121 -5.03 -8.72 14.35
N LEU A 122 -5.14 -8.98 13.05
CA LEU A 122 -4.70 -8.05 12.02
C LEU A 122 -5.59 -6.80 11.97
N GLY A 123 -6.88 -6.94 12.28
CA GLY A 123 -7.82 -5.82 12.36
C GLY A 123 -7.51 -4.84 13.49
N LEU A 124 -6.83 -5.27 14.55
CA LEU A 124 -6.42 -4.41 15.66
C LEU A 124 -5.17 -3.58 15.36
N THR A 125 -4.47 -3.88 14.26
CA THR A 125 -3.19 -3.25 13.93
C THR A 125 -3.32 -2.23 12.81
N VAL A 126 -2.49 -1.19 12.86
CA VAL A 126 -2.21 -0.32 11.71
C VAL A 126 -0.94 -0.84 11.05
N PRO A 127 -0.98 -1.34 9.80
CA PRO A 127 0.21 -1.85 9.14
C PRO A 127 1.31 -0.78 9.01
N GLY A 128 2.55 -1.09 9.41
CA GLY A 128 3.66 -0.12 9.36
C GLY A 128 3.90 0.49 7.98
N LYS A 129 3.63 -0.27 6.89
CA LYS A 129 3.72 0.24 5.52
C LYS A 129 2.69 1.35 5.20
N LEU A 130 1.61 1.48 5.99
CA LEU A 130 0.62 2.52 5.76
C LEU A 130 1.24 3.92 5.88
N ALA A 131 2.06 4.14 6.92
CA ALA A 131 2.75 5.41 7.09
C ALA A 131 3.66 5.75 5.90
N SER A 132 4.46 4.79 5.43
CA SER A 132 5.37 4.99 4.28
C SER A 132 4.62 5.23 2.96
N TYR A 133 3.49 4.56 2.76
CA TYR A 133 2.66 4.74 1.57
C TYR A 133 1.97 6.10 1.55
N MET A 134 1.42 6.52 2.68
CA MET A 134 0.85 7.87 2.81
C MET A 134 1.92 8.95 2.67
N ALA A 135 3.14 8.72 3.20
CA ALA A 135 4.28 9.62 3.04
C ALA A 135 4.70 9.80 1.57
N ALA A 136 4.53 8.77 0.73
CA ALA A 136 4.84 8.83 -0.70
C ALA A 136 3.84 9.67 -1.52
N ALA A 137 2.80 10.22 -0.89
CA ALA A 137 1.77 11.05 -1.55
C ALA A 137 1.10 10.37 -2.76
N LYS A 138 0.85 9.06 -2.67
CA LYS A 138 0.14 8.27 -3.69
C LYS A 138 -1.19 7.78 -3.13
N PRO A 139 -2.19 7.52 -4.00
CA PRO A 139 -3.43 6.88 -3.56
C PRO A 139 -3.15 5.55 -2.87
N VAL A 140 -3.77 5.31 -1.72
CA VAL A 140 -3.67 4.03 -1.03
C VAL A 140 -4.87 3.16 -1.41
N LEU A 141 -4.58 1.99 -1.96
CA LEU A 141 -5.57 0.95 -2.21
C LEU A 141 -5.49 -0.08 -1.08
N ALA A 142 -6.50 -0.14 -0.23
CA ALA A 142 -6.50 -0.96 0.96
C ALA A 142 -7.55 -2.05 0.92
N ALA A 143 -7.12 -3.32 1.05
CA ALA A 143 -7.98 -4.50 1.23
C ALA A 143 -7.73 -5.09 2.61
N MET A 144 -8.40 -4.58 3.64
CA MET A 144 -8.19 -4.96 5.03
C MET A 144 -9.35 -4.52 5.92
N ASN A 145 -9.40 -5.01 7.16
CA ASN A 145 -10.39 -4.61 8.15
C ASN A 145 -9.75 -3.77 9.27
N GLY A 146 -10.56 -3.19 10.15
CA GLY A 146 -10.16 -2.60 11.42
C GLY A 146 -9.44 -1.27 11.32
N ALA A 147 -8.39 -1.07 12.15
CA ALA A 147 -7.75 0.23 12.35
C ALA A 147 -7.08 0.79 11.08
N GLY A 148 -6.42 -0.05 10.29
CA GLY A 148 -5.82 0.36 9.02
C GLY A 148 -6.86 0.79 7.98
N TYR A 149 -7.97 0.05 7.87
CA TYR A 149 -9.11 0.43 7.03
C TYR A 149 -9.66 1.80 7.43
N ALA A 150 -9.89 1.99 8.74
CA ALA A 150 -10.41 3.25 9.27
C ALA A 150 -9.49 4.43 8.95
N ALA A 151 -8.18 4.28 9.13
CA ALA A 151 -7.19 5.31 8.84
C ALA A 151 -7.18 5.73 7.35
N VAL A 152 -7.22 4.76 6.40
CA VAL A 152 -7.30 5.10 4.97
C VAL A 152 -8.60 5.79 4.62
N LYS A 153 -9.72 5.31 5.17
CA LYS A 153 -11.05 5.91 4.95
C LYS A 153 -11.12 7.33 5.50
N GLU A 154 -10.62 7.55 6.71
CA GLU A 154 -10.60 8.87 7.37
C GLU A 154 -9.71 9.86 6.63
N SER A 155 -8.55 9.42 6.15
CA SER A 155 -7.65 10.27 5.37
C SER A 155 -8.29 10.78 4.07
N GLY A 156 -9.25 10.05 3.50
CA GLY A 156 -9.76 10.28 2.14
C GLY A 156 -8.66 10.18 1.08
N GLY A 157 -7.50 9.59 1.43
CA GLY A 157 -6.32 9.47 0.57
C GLY A 157 -6.24 8.16 -0.21
N GLY A 158 -7.36 7.44 -0.36
CA GLY A 158 -7.37 6.19 -1.08
C GLY A 158 -8.74 5.54 -1.11
N LEU A 159 -8.80 4.32 -1.63
CA LEU A 159 -10.00 3.49 -1.66
C LEU A 159 -9.82 2.26 -0.77
N VAL A 160 -10.90 1.87 -0.10
CA VAL A 160 -10.88 0.77 0.87
C VAL A 160 -11.88 -0.32 0.47
N SER A 161 -11.51 -1.57 0.67
CA SER A 161 -12.38 -2.73 0.58
C SER A 161 -12.20 -3.61 1.83
N PRO A 162 -13.21 -4.39 2.22
CA PRO A 162 -13.05 -5.37 3.28
C PRO A 162 -11.91 -6.35 2.97
N ALA A 163 -11.32 -6.91 4.02
CA ALA A 163 -10.35 -7.98 3.88
C ALA A 163 -10.94 -9.14 3.08
N CYS A 164 -10.16 -9.73 2.19
CA CYS A 164 -10.54 -10.87 1.35
C CYS A 164 -11.75 -10.63 0.40
N ASP A 165 -12.27 -9.42 0.30
CA ASP A 165 -13.31 -9.09 -0.68
C ASP A 165 -12.68 -8.77 -2.04
N ARG A 166 -12.51 -9.84 -2.84
CA ARG A 166 -11.92 -9.77 -4.18
C ARG A 166 -12.67 -8.82 -5.11
N ARG A 167 -14.02 -8.86 -5.06
CA ARG A 167 -14.84 -8.05 -5.95
C ARG A 167 -14.73 -6.56 -5.61
N ALA A 168 -14.87 -6.20 -4.34
CA ALA A 168 -14.73 -4.81 -3.92
C ALA A 168 -13.33 -4.26 -4.20
N LEU A 169 -12.28 -5.09 -4.06
CA LEU A 169 -10.92 -4.70 -4.43
C LEU A 169 -10.78 -4.46 -5.95
N ALA A 170 -11.33 -5.34 -6.78
CA ALA A 170 -11.32 -5.19 -8.24
C ALA A 170 -12.09 -3.93 -8.69
N ASP A 171 -13.25 -3.66 -8.09
CA ASP A 171 -14.06 -2.47 -8.36
C ASP A 171 -13.28 -1.19 -7.99
N ASN A 172 -12.57 -1.18 -6.87
CA ASN A 172 -11.71 -0.08 -6.45
C ASN A 172 -10.50 0.11 -7.38
N MET A 173 -9.86 -0.96 -7.84
CA MET A 173 -8.79 -0.89 -8.86
C MET A 173 -9.29 -0.26 -10.15
N LEU A 174 -10.45 -0.69 -10.63
CA LEU A 174 -11.07 -0.14 -11.84
C LEU A 174 -11.46 1.34 -11.66
N ALA A 175 -11.95 1.72 -10.47
CA ALA A 175 -12.26 3.11 -10.16
C ALA A 175 -11.02 4.00 -10.20
N LEU A 176 -9.90 3.59 -9.57
CA LEU A 176 -8.62 4.32 -9.64
C LEU A 176 -8.06 4.38 -11.06
N TYR A 177 -8.18 3.29 -11.82
CA TYR A 177 -7.74 3.23 -13.22
C TYR A 177 -8.47 4.25 -14.10
N ARG A 178 -9.77 4.49 -13.85
CA ARG A 178 -10.61 5.44 -14.59
C ARG A 178 -10.42 6.91 -14.16
N MET A 179 -9.81 7.15 -13.01
CA MET A 179 -9.51 8.50 -12.55
C MET A 179 -8.41 9.14 -13.41
N SER A 180 -8.52 10.44 -13.63
CA SER A 180 -7.42 11.24 -14.20
C SER A 180 -6.21 11.29 -13.27
N ASN A 181 -5.06 11.69 -13.79
CA ASN A 181 -3.86 11.90 -12.98
C ASN A 181 -4.10 12.94 -11.87
N ASP A 182 -4.86 13.99 -12.17
CA ASP A 182 -5.17 15.06 -11.20
C ASP A 182 -6.06 14.54 -10.06
N GLU A 183 -7.07 13.74 -10.36
CA GLU A 183 -7.92 13.12 -9.34
C GLU A 183 -7.12 12.18 -8.43
N ARG A 184 -6.22 11.36 -8.99
CA ARG A 184 -5.31 10.52 -8.20
C ARG A 184 -4.33 11.36 -7.38
N ALA A 185 -3.80 12.46 -7.93
CA ALA A 185 -2.93 13.36 -7.20
C ALA A 185 -3.64 13.99 -5.98
N VAL A 186 -4.92 14.33 -6.10
CA VAL A 186 -5.72 14.82 -4.96
C VAL A 186 -5.83 13.75 -3.86
N LEU A 187 -6.04 12.47 -4.20
CA LEU A 187 -6.03 11.39 -3.21
C LEU A 187 -4.66 11.28 -2.54
N GLY A 188 -3.58 11.32 -3.32
CA GLY A 188 -2.21 11.27 -2.80
C GLY A 188 -1.90 12.41 -1.83
N GLN A 189 -2.34 13.64 -2.15
CA GLN A 189 -2.18 14.80 -1.26
C GLN A 189 -2.94 14.64 0.06
N LYS A 190 -4.14 14.07 0.04
CA LYS A 190 -4.90 13.75 1.25
C LYS A 190 -4.21 12.68 2.10
N ALA A 191 -3.67 11.63 1.46
CA ALA A 191 -2.87 10.62 2.15
C ALA A 191 -1.65 11.26 2.84
N TYR A 192 -0.92 12.12 2.14
CA TYR A 192 0.24 12.82 2.69
C TYR A 192 -0.15 13.76 3.86
N ALA A 193 -1.25 14.50 3.73
CA ALA A 193 -1.73 15.37 4.81
C ALA A 193 -2.05 14.57 6.09
N TYR A 194 -2.66 13.39 5.94
CA TYR A 194 -2.92 12.49 7.06
C TYR A 194 -1.62 11.95 7.66
N TYR A 195 -0.67 11.52 6.82
CA TYR A 195 0.68 11.14 7.29
C TYR A 195 1.33 12.26 8.11
N ALA A 196 1.32 13.49 7.59
CA ALA A 196 1.96 14.62 8.25
C ALA A 196 1.35 14.93 9.63
N ALA A 197 0.04 14.70 9.78
CA ALA A 197 -0.68 14.92 11.03
C ALA A 197 -0.54 13.78 12.05
N HIS A 198 -0.38 12.52 11.59
CA HIS A 198 -0.53 11.35 12.47
C HIS A 198 0.69 10.43 12.55
N TYR A 199 1.58 10.43 11.53
CA TYR A 199 2.66 9.43 11.41
C TYR A 199 4.04 10.03 11.23
N ARG A 200 4.19 11.36 11.29
CA ARG A 200 5.48 12.02 11.13
C ARG A 200 6.39 11.69 12.30
N ARG A 201 7.59 11.18 11.98
CA ARG A 201 8.55 10.71 12.97
C ARG A 201 8.85 11.76 14.05
N ALA A 202 9.19 12.98 13.65
CA ALA A 202 9.53 14.05 14.58
C ALA A 202 8.42 14.36 15.59
N GLU A 203 7.16 14.40 15.12
CA GLU A 203 6.00 14.67 15.97
C GLU A 203 5.71 13.52 16.93
N LEU A 204 5.86 12.27 16.48
CA LEU A 204 5.63 11.10 17.32
C LEU A 204 6.71 10.92 18.38
N LEU A 205 7.97 11.20 18.03
CA LEU A 205 9.07 11.19 19.02
C LEU A 205 8.89 12.29 20.05
N LYS A 206 8.50 13.49 19.64
CA LYS A 206 8.18 14.58 20.58
C LYS A 206 7.07 14.19 21.56
N ARG A 207 5.97 13.60 21.06
CA ARG A 207 4.87 13.10 21.92
C ARG A 207 5.35 12.01 22.89
N LEU A 208 6.25 11.14 22.46
CA LEU A 208 6.83 10.11 23.31
C LEU A 208 7.69 10.72 24.43
N GLU A 209 8.51 11.72 24.09
CA GLU A 209 9.33 12.46 25.06
C GLU A 209 8.46 13.19 26.10
N GLU A 210 7.44 13.91 25.66
CA GLU A 210 6.48 14.61 26.53
C GLU A 210 5.82 13.62 27.50
N PHE A 211 5.32 12.49 27.00
CA PHE A 211 4.67 11.47 27.83
C PHE A 211 5.62 10.85 28.87
N THR A 212 6.91 10.66 28.52
CA THR A 212 7.90 10.10 29.43
C THR A 212 8.40 11.10 30.49
N VAL A 213 8.37 12.41 30.18
CA VAL A 213 8.79 13.46 31.09
C VAL A 213 7.67 13.83 32.07
N GLU A 214 6.43 13.93 31.58
CA GLU A 214 5.26 14.28 32.40
C GLU A 214 4.78 13.12 33.30
N GLY A 215 5.14 11.88 32.99
CA GLY A 215 4.83 10.67 33.79
C GLY A 215 5.74 10.46 35.00
N LYS A 216 6.54 11.48 35.36
CA LYS A 216 7.31 11.55 36.63
C LYS A 216 6.59 12.45 37.63
#